data_c0105d13aff444f3d0ff6b82a937f00c
#
_entry.id   c0105d13aff444f3d0ff6b82a937f00c
#
_cell.length_a   1.000
_cell.length_b   1.000
_cell.length_c   1.000
_cell.angle_alpha   90.00
_cell.angle_beta   90.00
_cell.angle_gamma   90.00
#
_symmetry.space_group_name_H-M   'P 1'
#
loop_
_entity.id
_entity.type
_entity.pdbx_description
1 polymer ?
#
loop_
_entity_poly.entity_id
_entity_poly.type
_entity_poly.pdbx_seq_one_letter_code
_entity_poly.pdbx_strand_id
1 'polypeptide(L)'
;TVAILKSLTEYPWLEVLPLLQNQGKAQALNAGLEITNTELVMTLDADCYLYGKALNNMVARYLSDPPNTAAVAGCVLVRNSRVSFVTKAQEWDYFLGIAAVKRVQSLFQGTLVAQGAFSIYQTNILKDNGGWRNTVGEDIVLTWDLLAKNYRIGFCEDAYCFTNAPTTWKQFIKQRQRWSRGLIESFKYNWRLLFKPRLITLLIWWNLFFPYLDLVYTVFFIPGLILALFGIYWIAGPLTFILIPMAMMVNYIIFREQIKTFRENGLKVRRNIFGLIFYTLFYSMILQPASVVGYIKELFIGK
;
A
#
# COMPACT_ATOMS: atom_id res chain seq x y z
N THR A 1 -7.39 20.56 14.63
CA THR A 1 -6.02 20.16 14.27
C THR A 1 -5.08 21.37 14.31
N VAL A 2 -5.35 22.45 13.56
CA VAL A 2 -4.46 23.64 13.49
C VAL A 2 -4.22 24.26 14.86
N ALA A 3 -5.26 24.40 15.71
CA ALA A 3 -5.11 24.94 17.08
C ALA A 3 -4.14 24.08 17.95
N ILE A 4 -4.25 22.73 17.83
CA ILE A 4 -3.36 21.82 18.54
C ILE A 4 -1.92 21.95 18.02
N LEU A 5 -1.74 22.04 16.70
CA LEU A 5 -0.39 22.19 16.12
C LEU A 5 0.24 23.54 16.51
N LYS A 6 -0.55 24.60 16.54
CA LYS A 6 -0.07 25.92 17.00
C LYS A 6 0.30 25.94 18.48
N SER A 7 -0.27 25.06 19.33
CA SER A 7 0.16 24.94 20.73
C SER A 7 1.52 24.26 20.92
N LEU A 8 2.07 23.65 19.83
CA LEU A 8 3.39 23.01 19.81
C LEU A 8 4.49 23.92 19.22
N THR A 9 4.25 25.23 19.13
CA THR A 9 5.19 26.20 18.55
C THR A 9 6.49 26.39 19.36
N GLU A 10 6.60 25.79 20.54
CA GLU A 10 7.84 25.72 21.33
C GLU A 10 8.95 24.89 20.61
N TYR A 11 8.58 24.05 19.62
CA TYR A 11 9.53 23.27 18.84
C TYR A 11 10.01 24.08 17.63
N PRO A 12 11.27 24.56 17.57
CA PRO A 12 11.76 25.45 16.51
C PRO A 12 11.85 24.78 15.14
N TRP A 13 11.80 23.45 15.10
CA TRP A 13 11.80 22.65 13.88
C TRP A 13 10.39 22.35 13.33
N LEU A 14 9.33 22.76 14.06
CA LEU A 14 7.95 22.56 13.65
C LEU A 14 7.41 23.81 12.95
N GLU A 15 7.12 23.66 11.66
CA GLU A 15 6.42 24.67 10.88
C GLU A 15 4.99 24.20 10.60
N VAL A 16 4.00 25.05 10.86
CA VAL A 16 2.57 24.77 10.63
C VAL A 16 2.09 25.60 9.47
N LEU A 17 1.76 24.94 8.37
CA LEU A 17 1.24 25.56 7.15
C LEU A 17 -0.29 25.31 7.04
N PRO A 18 -1.14 26.24 7.54
CA PRO A 18 -2.58 26.08 7.47
C PRO A 18 -3.10 26.45 6.08
N LEU A 19 -3.78 25.53 5.42
CA LEU A 19 -4.50 25.82 4.18
C LEU A 19 -5.84 26.48 4.51
N LEU A 20 -6.21 27.54 3.77
CA LEU A 20 -7.46 28.29 3.97
C LEU A 20 -8.70 27.42 3.70
N GLN A 21 -8.60 26.47 2.77
CA GLN A 21 -9.66 25.53 2.42
C GLN A 21 -9.10 24.13 2.29
N ASN A 22 -9.94 23.11 2.56
CA ASN A 22 -9.58 21.72 2.33
C ASN A 22 -9.61 21.42 0.82
N GLN A 23 -8.44 21.31 0.22
CA GLN A 23 -8.24 21.00 -1.21
C GLN A 23 -7.74 19.57 -1.44
N GLY A 24 -7.77 18.73 -0.40
CA GLY A 24 -7.31 17.35 -0.45
C GLY A 24 -5.84 17.16 -0.08
N LYS A 25 -5.43 15.89 0.03
CA LYS A 25 -4.10 15.51 0.51
C LYS A 25 -2.99 15.96 -0.44
N ALA A 26 -3.16 15.77 -1.75
CA ALA A 26 -2.15 16.14 -2.74
C ALA A 26 -1.79 17.63 -2.67
N GLN A 27 -2.78 18.51 -2.54
CA GLN A 27 -2.53 19.95 -2.44
C GLN A 27 -1.81 20.33 -1.15
N ALA A 28 -2.16 19.67 -0.03
CA ALA A 28 -1.45 19.89 1.23
C ALA A 28 0.03 19.44 1.17
N LEU A 29 0.29 18.30 0.52
CA LEU A 29 1.66 17.81 0.29
C LEU A 29 2.45 18.74 -0.63
N ASN A 30 1.84 19.25 -1.70
CA ASN A 30 2.49 20.19 -2.62
C ASN A 30 2.81 21.52 -1.95
N ALA A 31 1.90 22.07 -1.14
CA ALA A 31 2.18 23.28 -0.37
C ALA A 31 3.37 23.09 0.58
N GLY A 32 3.49 21.94 1.24
CA GLY A 32 4.67 21.59 2.04
C GLY A 32 5.93 21.44 1.20
N LEU A 33 5.82 20.86 0.00
CA LEU A 33 6.96 20.67 -0.91
C LEU A 33 7.54 22.01 -1.40
N GLU A 34 6.68 23.01 -1.66
CA GLU A 34 7.12 24.35 -2.11
C GLU A 34 8.10 25.01 -1.14
N ILE A 35 7.83 24.90 0.16
CA ILE A 35 8.67 25.49 1.23
C ILE A 35 9.87 24.61 1.60
N THR A 36 9.91 23.36 1.15
CA THR A 36 10.97 22.40 1.48
C THR A 36 12.24 22.71 0.68
N ASN A 37 13.38 22.89 1.39
CA ASN A 37 14.70 23.19 0.81
C ASN A 37 15.75 22.12 1.12
N THR A 38 15.36 21.01 1.78
CA THR A 38 16.25 19.90 2.10
C THR A 38 16.44 18.98 0.88
N GLU A 39 17.54 18.25 0.84
CA GLU A 39 17.85 17.30 -0.24
C GLU A 39 16.79 16.17 -0.33
N LEU A 40 16.33 15.72 0.81
CA LEU A 40 15.32 14.66 0.92
C LEU A 40 14.08 15.18 1.65
N VAL A 41 12.91 14.77 1.20
CA VAL A 41 11.63 15.03 1.84
C VAL A 41 10.94 13.70 2.17
N MET A 42 10.35 13.63 3.36
CA MET A 42 9.60 12.45 3.80
C MET A 42 8.11 12.79 3.93
N THR A 43 7.25 11.90 3.41
CA THR A 43 5.83 11.93 3.71
C THR A 43 5.51 11.01 4.86
N LEU A 44 4.66 11.48 5.78
CA LEU A 44 4.17 10.71 6.92
C LEU A 44 2.72 11.08 7.17
N ASP A 45 1.82 10.09 7.21
CA ASP A 45 0.42 10.34 7.56
C ASP A 45 0.28 10.67 9.05
N ALA A 46 -0.66 11.55 9.41
CA ALA A 46 -0.81 12.07 10.76
C ALA A 46 -1.18 11.01 11.83
N ASP A 47 -1.65 9.84 11.41
CA ASP A 47 -1.95 8.70 12.27
C ASP A 47 -0.82 7.66 12.32
N CYS A 48 0.30 7.97 11.70
CA CYS A 48 1.47 7.10 11.62
C CYS A 48 2.46 7.34 12.74
N TYR A 49 3.08 6.26 13.20
CA TYR A 49 4.09 6.24 14.25
C TYR A 49 5.35 5.52 13.77
N LEU A 50 6.47 6.23 13.73
CA LEU A 50 7.77 5.68 13.38
C LEU A 50 8.35 4.86 14.54
N TYR A 51 8.92 3.70 14.23
CA TYR A 51 9.50 2.81 15.23
C TYR A 51 11.03 2.78 15.16
N GLY A 52 11.66 2.95 16.32
CA GLY A 52 13.10 2.78 16.47
C GLY A 52 13.89 3.67 15.51
N LYS A 53 14.76 3.05 14.71
CA LYS A 53 15.65 3.73 13.75
C LYS A 53 15.05 3.89 12.36
N ALA A 54 13.72 3.89 12.21
CA ALA A 54 13.06 3.90 10.92
C ALA A 54 13.54 5.02 9.98
N LEU A 55 13.71 6.25 10.49
CA LEU A 55 14.24 7.36 9.71
C LEU A 55 15.67 7.11 9.23
N ASN A 56 16.55 6.68 10.14
CA ASN A 56 17.95 6.41 9.81
C ASN A 56 18.06 5.27 8.77
N ASN A 57 17.25 4.22 8.92
CA ASN A 57 17.22 3.09 7.99
C ASN A 57 16.74 3.54 6.60
N MET A 58 15.73 4.42 6.53
CA MET A 58 15.25 4.98 5.26
C MET A 58 16.32 5.78 4.53
N VAL A 59 17.03 6.66 5.25
CA VAL A 59 18.12 7.46 4.67
C VAL A 59 19.30 6.56 4.26
N ALA A 60 19.72 5.63 5.11
CA ALA A 60 20.77 4.67 4.80
C ALA A 60 20.43 3.83 3.56
N ARG A 61 19.17 3.38 3.46
CA ARG A 61 18.68 2.66 2.28
C ARG A 61 18.75 3.52 1.01
N TYR A 62 18.27 4.77 1.08
CA TYR A 62 18.32 5.69 -0.05
C TYR A 62 19.76 5.92 -0.53
N LEU A 63 20.69 6.14 0.39
CA LEU A 63 22.11 6.37 0.07
C LEU A 63 22.81 5.10 -0.48
N SER A 64 22.32 3.90 -0.17
CA SER A 64 22.86 2.64 -0.68
C SER A 64 22.26 2.19 -2.01
N ASP A 65 21.11 2.75 -2.40
CA ASP A 65 20.44 2.43 -3.65
C ASP A 65 21.15 3.14 -4.84
N PRO A 66 20.96 2.68 -6.09
CA PRO A 66 21.53 3.29 -7.27
C PRO A 66 21.20 4.78 -7.42
N PRO A 67 22.05 5.59 -8.07
CA PRO A 67 21.88 7.05 -8.19
C PRO A 67 20.58 7.50 -8.87
N ASN A 68 19.92 6.63 -9.65
CA ASN A 68 18.65 6.91 -10.28
C ASN A 68 17.45 6.59 -9.36
N THR A 69 17.65 6.41 -8.06
CA THR A 69 16.58 6.20 -7.08
C THR A 69 15.94 7.53 -6.73
N ALA A 70 14.66 7.69 -7.07
CA ALA A 70 13.89 8.90 -6.77
C ALA A 70 13.18 8.85 -5.42
N ALA A 71 12.85 7.65 -4.94
CA ALA A 71 12.13 7.47 -3.68
C ALA A 71 12.42 6.10 -3.06
N VAL A 72 12.22 6.01 -1.74
CA VAL A 72 12.23 4.75 -0.99
C VAL A 72 10.97 4.67 -0.14
N ALA A 73 10.23 3.58 -0.27
CA ALA A 73 9.07 3.28 0.57
C ALA A 73 9.49 2.54 1.84
N GLY A 74 8.90 2.88 2.98
CA GLY A 74 9.09 2.15 4.23
C GLY A 74 8.10 1.01 4.42
N CYS A 75 8.25 0.26 5.50
CA CYS A 75 7.39 -0.85 5.87
C CYS A 75 6.27 -0.37 6.81
N VAL A 76 5.04 -0.28 6.30
CA VAL A 76 3.87 0.16 7.08
C VAL A 76 3.11 -1.04 7.63
N LEU A 77 2.85 -1.04 8.93
CA LEU A 77 2.18 -2.10 9.69
C LEU A 77 0.98 -1.56 10.47
N VAL A 78 0.09 -2.43 10.89
CA VAL A 78 -1.11 -2.07 11.64
C VAL A 78 -0.80 -1.89 13.13
N ARG A 79 -1.10 -0.70 13.69
CA ARG A 79 -0.95 -0.37 15.10
C ARG A 79 -2.12 -0.89 15.95
N ASN A 80 -3.34 -0.67 15.48
CA ASN A 80 -4.58 -0.93 16.20
C ASN A 80 -5.17 -2.34 15.96
N SER A 81 -4.33 -3.33 15.68
CA SER A 81 -4.73 -4.69 15.26
C SER A 81 -5.64 -5.43 16.27
N ARG A 82 -5.76 -4.94 17.51
CA ARG A 82 -6.58 -5.58 18.55
C ARG A 82 -7.89 -4.86 18.86
N VAL A 83 -8.19 -3.77 18.15
CA VAL A 83 -9.41 -2.95 18.40
C VAL A 83 -10.68 -3.65 17.89
N SER A 84 -10.61 -4.34 16.75
CA SER A 84 -11.75 -5.04 16.16
C SER A 84 -11.31 -6.30 15.41
N PHE A 85 -12.28 -7.12 15.01
CA PHE A 85 -12.01 -8.28 14.16
C PHE A 85 -11.50 -7.85 12.76
N VAL A 86 -12.02 -6.75 12.24
CA VAL A 86 -11.60 -6.15 10.97
C VAL A 86 -10.11 -5.76 11.01
N THR A 87 -9.65 -5.17 12.12
CA THR A 87 -8.24 -4.79 12.28
C THR A 87 -7.33 -6.02 12.47
N LYS A 88 -7.82 -7.11 13.09
CA LYS A 88 -7.08 -8.37 13.20
C LYS A 88 -6.81 -9.00 11.83
N ALA A 89 -7.79 -8.96 10.92
CA ALA A 89 -7.63 -9.45 9.57
C ALA A 89 -6.66 -8.58 8.76
N GLN A 90 -6.77 -7.24 8.89
CA GLN A 90 -5.90 -6.30 8.21
C GLN A 90 -4.43 -6.37 8.70
N GLU A 91 -4.18 -6.80 9.93
CA GLU A 91 -2.80 -7.06 10.39
C GLU A 91 -2.09 -8.05 9.46
N TRP A 92 -2.78 -9.11 9.03
CA TRP A 92 -2.24 -10.09 8.09
C TRP A 92 -2.12 -9.56 6.67
N ASP A 93 -3.07 -8.74 6.24
CA ASP A 93 -3.02 -8.12 4.92
C ASP A 93 -1.83 -7.14 4.80
N TYR A 94 -1.61 -6.29 5.79
CA TYR A 94 -0.45 -5.39 5.79
C TYR A 94 0.88 -6.15 5.88
N PHE A 95 0.88 -7.27 6.58
CA PHE A 95 2.06 -8.09 6.78
C PHE A 95 2.40 -8.93 5.53
N LEU A 96 1.42 -9.69 5.01
CA LEU A 96 1.60 -10.60 3.87
C LEU A 96 1.31 -9.93 2.53
N GLY A 97 0.19 -9.23 2.42
CA GLY A 97 -0.29 -8.66 1.17
C GLY A 97 0.43 -7.37 0.76
N ILE A 98 0.99 -6.63 1.72
CA ILE A 98 1.68 -5.36 1.44
C ILE A 98 3.18 -5.48 1.65
N ALA A 99 3.64 -5.75 2.88
CA ALA A 99 5.06 -5.73 3.19
C ALA A 99 5.85 -6.84 2.46
N ALA A 100 5.35 -8.09 2.47
CA ALA A 100 6.02 -9.18 1.77
C ALA A 100 6.00 -8.99 0.25
N VAL A 101 4.89 -8.48 -0.31
CA VAL A 101 4.79 -8.18 -1.74
C VAL A 101 5.79 -7.11 -2.16
N LYS A 102 5.95 -6.03 -1.38
CA LYS A 102 6.94 -4.98 -1.67
C LYS A 102 8.39 -5.52 -1.63
N ARG A 103 8.69 -6.46 -0.72
CA ARG A 103 9.99 -7.13 -0.69
C ARG A 103 10.25 -7.88 -2.00
N VAL A 104 9.27 -8.64 -2.50
CA VAL A 104 9.38 -9.31 -3.80
C VAL A 104 9.50 -8.29 -4.94
N GLN A 105 8.69 -7.23 -4.95
CA GLN A 105 8.76 -6.17 -5.96
C GLN A 105 10.14 -5.51 -6.00
N SER A 106 10.81 -5.35 -4.87
CA SER A 106 12.14 -4.73 -4.81
C SER A 106 13.20 -5.51 -5.60
N LEU A 107 13.02 -6.82 -5.81
CA LEU A 107 13.88 -7.64 -6.67
C LEU A 107 13.74 -7.30 -8.16
N PHE A 108 12.63 -6.68 -8.55
CA PHE A 108 12.34 -6.26 -9.93
C PHE A 108 12.71 -4.79 -10.18
N GLN A 109 13.71 -4.28 -9.49
CA GLN A 109 14.23 -2.90 -9.62
C GLN A 109 13.31 -1.82 -9.01
N GLY A 110 12.36 -2.18 -8.17
CA GLY A 110 11.59 -1.21 -7.41
C GLY A 110 10.20 -1.67 -7.01
N THR A 111 9.58 -0.94 -6.07
CA THR A 111 8.18 -1.13 -5.69
C THR A 111 7.26 -0.29 -6.58
N LEU A 112 6.01 -0.76 -6.75
CA LEU A 112 5.00 -0.06 -7.55
C LEU A 112 4.30 1.07 -6.81
N VAL A 113 4.50 1.20 -5.49
CA VAL A 113 3.89 2.25 -4.68
C VAL A 113 4.87 2.74 -3.60
N ALA A 114 5.34 3.97 -3.74
CA ALA A 114 5.90 4.75 -2.64
C ALA A 114 4.73 5.33 -1.84
N GLN A 115 4.27 4.59 -0.85
CA GLN A 115 3.05 4.91 -0.12
C GLN A 115 3.11 6.24 0.61
N GLY A 116 2.07 7.05 0.51
CA GLY A 116 1.98 8.36 1.14
C GLY A 116 2.05 8.34 2.66
N ALA A 117 1.83 7.17 3.27
CA ALA A 117 1.89 6.98 4.72
C ALA A 117 3.32 7.02 5.29
N PHE A 118 4.31 6.54 4.53
CA PHE A 118 5.71 6.55 4.95
C PHE A 118 6.63 6.28 3.75
N SER A 119 7.15 7.34 3.15
CA SER A 119 8.12 7.26 2.05
C SER A 119 9.03 8.48 2.05
N ILE A 120 10.27 8.30 1.58
CA ILE A 120 11.25 9.37 1.39
C ILE A 120 11.46 9.59 -0.10
N TYR A 121 11.64 10.84 -0.51
CA TYR A 121 11.82 11.25 -1.90
C TYR A 121 13.02 12.19 -2.03
N GLN A 122 13.69 12.17 -3.17
CA GLN A 122 14.62 13.22 -3.53
C GLN A 122 13.84 14.47 -3.93
N THR A 123 14.05 15.55 -3.19
CA THR A 123 13.25 16.79 -3.29
C THR A 123 13.26 17.39 -4.69
N ASN A 124 14.42 17.48 -5.31
CA ASN A 124 14.55 18.06 -6.65
C ASN A 124 13.79 17.23 -7.69
N ILE A 125 13.95 15.88 -7.67
CA ILE A 125 13.22 15.01 -8.59
C ILE A 125 11.70 15.15 -8.41
N LEU A 126 11.26 15.26 -7.15
CA LEU A 126 9.85 15.42 -6.84
C LEU A 126 9.30 16.77 -7.32
N LYS A 127 10.05 17.87 -7.13
CA LYS A 127 9.73 19.21 -7.65
C LYS A 127 9.70 19.24 -9.17
N ASP A 128 10.71 18.65 -9.84
CA ASP A 128 10.79 18.54 -11.30
C ASP A 128 9.67 17.67 -11.89
N ASN A 129 9.12 16.78 -11.09
CA ASN A 129 7.93 16.00 -11.47
C ASN A 129 6.62 16.78 -11.32
N GLY A 130 6.63 17.93 -10.66
CA GLY A 130 5.43 18.73 -10.35
C GLY A 130 4.69 18.27 -9.10
N GLY A 131 5.36 17.51 -8.21
CA GLY A 131 4.78 17.02 -6.97
C GLY A 131 3.68 15.95 -7.17
N TRP A 132 2.69 15.96 -6.29
CA TRP A 132 1.56 15.01 -6.30
C TRP A 132 0.40 15.53 -7.15
N ARG A 133 -0.10 14.71 -8.07
CA ARG A 133 -1.31 15.02 -8.84
C ARG A 133 -2.54 14.97 -7.93
N ASN A 134 -3.53 15.81 -8.25
CA ASN A 134 -4.81 15.79 -7.54
C ASN A 134 -5.66 14.60 -8.01
N THR A 135 -5.32 13.42 -7.54
CA THR A 135 -5.94 12.12 -7.85
C THR A 135 -6.32 11.42 -6.56
N VAL A 136 -7.14 10.38 -6.65
CA VAL A 136 -7.57 9.57 -5.49
C VAL A 136 -6.41 8.71 -4.97
N GLY A 137 -5.54 8.25 -5.88
CA GLY A 137 -4.32 7.49 -5.59
C GLY A 137 -3.08 8.31 -5.88
N GLU A 138 -2.91 9.45 -5.20
CA GLU A 138 -1.82 10.40 -5.42
C GLU A 138 -0.43 9.75 -5.32
N ASP A 139 -0.28 8.78 -4.44
CA ASP A 139 0.99 8.09 -4.17
C ASP A 139 1.34 7.06 -5.25
N ILE A 140 0.40 6.23 -5.68
CA ILE A 140 0.64 5.27 -6.76
C ILE A 140 0.81 5.97 -8.10
N VAL A 141 0.05 7.03 -8.38
CA VAL A 141 0.16 7.81 -9.62
C VAL A 141 1.54 8.48 -9.69
N LEU A 142 1.98 9.15 -8.60
CA LEU A 142 3.32 9.72 -8.51
C LEU A 142 4.41 8.66 -8.71
N THR A 143 4.26 7.50 -8.06
CA THR A 143 5.23 6.41 -8.21
C THR A 143 5.38 6.01 -9.67
N TRP A 144 4.28 5.88 -10.40
CA TRP A 144 4.32 5.51 -11.81
C TRP A 144 4.81 6.64 -12.72
N ASP A 145 4.54 7.91 -12.39
CA ASP A 145 5.14 9.06 -13.08
C ASP A 145 6.67 9.00 -12.99
N LEU A 146 7.22 8.70 -11.81
CA LEU A 146 8.67 8.56 -11.60
C LEU A 146 9.24 7.33 -12.35
N LEU A 147 8.55 6.18 -12.30
CA LEU A 147 8.94 5.01 -13.08
C LEU A 147 8.90 5.28 -14.59
N ALA A 148 7.96 6.10 -15.06
CA ALA A 148 7.88 6.51 -16.45
C ALA A 148 9.07 7.38 -16.89
N LYS A 149 9.67 8.11 -15.98
CA LYS A 149 10.90 8.88 -16.19
C LYS A 149 12.19 8.07 -15.97
N ASN A 150 12.08 6.74 -15.87
CA ASN A 150 13.18 5.78 -15.66
C ASN A 150 13.84 5.84 -14.27
N TYR A 151 13.22 6.49 -13.30
CA TYR A 151 13.67 6.43 -11.92
C TYR A 151 13.38 5.05 -11.30
N ARG A 152 14.08 4.77 -10.21
CA ARG A 152 13.89 3.61 -9.35
C ARG A 152 13.16 4.02 -8.08
N ILE A 153 12.32 3.11 -7.55
CA ILE A 153 11.64 3.29 -6.28
C ILE A 153 12.07 2.15 -5.34
N GLY A 154 12.89 2.47 -4.36
CA GLY A 154 13.40 1.50 -3.39
C GLY A 154 12.34 1.05 -2.36
N PHE A 155 12.67 0.02 -1.61
CA PHE A 155 11.89 -0.43 -0.44
C PHE A 155 12.83 -0.71 0.72
N CYS A 156 12.54 -0.15 1.89
CA CYS A 156 13.28 -0.37 3.13
C CYS A 156 12.45 -1.26 4.06
N GLU A 157 12.82 -2.52 4.18
CA GLU A 157 12.05 -3.52 4.90
C GLU A 157 12.16 -3.42 6.42
N ASP A 158 13.22 -2.81 6.93
CA ASP A 158 13.54 -2.60 8.35
C ASP A 158 13.23 -1.19 8.85
N ALA A 159 12.67 -0.33 7.99
CA ALA A 159 12.11 0.96 8.39
C ALA A 159 10.62 0.82 8.69
N TYR A 160 10.28 0.61 9.96
CA TYR A 160 8.91 0.32 10.37
C TYR A 160 8.14 1.59 10.73
N CYS A 161 6.91 1.66 10.21
CA CYS A 161 5.89 2.63 10.55
C CYS A 161 4.59 1.91 10.93
N PHE A 162 3.92 2.38 11.97
CA PHE A 162 2.65 1.81 12.44
C PHE A 162 1.51 2.81 12.21
N THR A 163 0.49 2.41 11.44
CA THR A 163 -0.69 3.22 11.13
C THR A 163 -1.97 2.61 11.72
N ASN A 164 -3.03 3.39 11.80
CA ASN A 164 -4.34 2.90 12.22
C ASN A 164 -5.13 2.37 11.02
N ALA A 165 -5.41 1.07 11.02
CA ALA A 165 -6.28 0.45 10.04
C ALA A 165 -7.76 0.71 10.36
N PRO A 166 -8.65 0.74 9.34
CA PRO A 166 -10.09 0.81 9.51
C PRO A 166 -10.63 -0.18 10.53
N THR A 167 -11.48 0.28 11.45
CA THR A 167 -12.03 -0.55 12.53
C THR A 167 -13.35 -1.19 12.17
N THR A 168 -14.04 -0.71 11.12
CA THR A 168 -15.33 -1.20 10.64
C THR A 168 -15.26 -1.65 9.19
N TRP A 169 -16.12 -2.58 8.79
CA TRP A 169 -16.22 -3.04 7.39
C TRP A 169 -16.54 -1.91 6.42
N LYS A 170 -17.40 -0.96 6.81
CA LYS A 170 -17.74 0.20 5.97
C LYS A 170 -16.53 1.06 5.65
N GLN A 171 -15.69 1.34 6.65
CA GLN A 171 -14.45 2.10 6.45
C GLN A 171 -13.45 1.31 5.62
N PHE A 172 -13.31 0.01 5.89
CA PHE A 172 -12.45 -0.90 5.13
C PHE A 172 -12.82 -0.93 3.65
N ILE A 173 -14.10 -1.18 3.32
CA ILE A 173 -14.59 -1.20 1.94
C ILE A 173 -14.32 0.13 1.23
N LYS A 174 -14.59 1.27 1.89
CA LYS A 174 -14.29 2.60 1.32
C LYS A 174 -12.79 2.78 1.04
N GLN A 175 -11.92 2.32 1.94
CA GLN A 175 -10.47 2.39 1.74
C GLN A 175 -10.05 1.55 0.53
N ARG A 176 -10.56 0.32 0.40
CA ARG A 176 -10.22 -0.58 -0.73
C ARG A 176 -10.74 -0.05 -2.07
N GLN A 177 -11.95 0.49 -2.10
CA GLN A 177 -12.46 1.19 -3.28
C GLN A 177 -11.56 2.36 -3.69
N ARG A 178 -11.04 3.12 -2.73
CA ARG A 178 -10.10 4.21 -3.01
C ARG A 178 -8.79 3.68 -3.62
N TRP A 179 -8.23 2.61 -3.06
CA TRP A 179 -6.98 2.03 -3.57
C TRP A 179 -7.13 1.45 -4.98
N SER A 180 -8.24 0.75 -5.24
CA SER A 180 -8.51 0.22 -6.58
C SER A 180 -8.79 1.32 -7.61
N ARG A 181 -9.42 2.44 -7.22
CA ARG A 181 -9.53 3.64 -8.06
C ARG A 181 -8.15 4.19 -8.43
N GLY A 182 -7.27 4.35 -7.44
CA GLY A 182 -5.90 4.82 -7.66
C GLY A 182 -5.11 3.94 -8.63
N LEU A 183 -5.33 2.62 -8.62
CA LEU A 183 -4.72 1.73 -9.61
C LEU A 183 -5.19 2.05 -11.03
N ILE A 184 -6.48 2.27 -11.26
CA ILE A 184 -7.02 2.65 -12.59
C ILE A 184 -6.51 4.02 -13.01
N GLU A 185 -6.47 5.01 -12.09
CA GLU A 185 -5.87 6.32 -12.37
C GLU A 185 -4.41 6.18 -12.83
N SER A 186 -3.63 5.31 -12.18
CA SER A 186 -2.23 5.10 -12.56
C SER A 186 -2.10 4.56 -13.99
N PHE A 187 -2.96 3.65 -14.41
CA PHE A 187 -3.01 3.20 -15.81
C PHE A 187 -3.45 4.31 -16.76
N LYS A 188 -4.46 5.12 -16.40
CA LYS A 188 -4.92 6.25 -17.24
C LYS A 188 -3.78 7.24 -17.54
N TYR A 189 -2.97 7.58 -16.52
CA TYR A 189 -1.87 8.54 -16.68
C TYR A 189 -0.60 7.93 -17.27
N ASN A 190 -0.34 6.65 -16.99
CA ASN A 190 0.97 6.02 -17.24
C ASN A 190 0.90 4.73 -18.08
N TRP A 191 -0.14 4.55 -18.93
CA TRP A 191 -0.31 3.34 -19.74
C TRP A 191 0.91 2.97 -20.60
N ARG A 192 1.72 3.96 -21.01
CA ARG A 192 2.96 3.76 -21.79
C ARG A 192 4.01 2.93 -21.07
N LEU A 193 3.92 2.82 -19.74
CA LEU A 193 4.81 1.95 -18.95
C LEU A 193 4.67 0.47 -19.32
N LEU A 194 3.52 0.04 -19.82
CA LEU A 194 3.30 -1.33 -20.30
C LEU A 194 4.25 -1.73 -21.45
N PHE A 195 4.81 -0.76 -22.17
CA PHE A 195 5.67 -0.99 -23.33
C PHE A 195 7.13 -0.68 -23.07
N LYS A 196 7.51 -0.34 -21.84
CA LYS A 196 8.92 -0.10 -21.50
C LYS A 196 9.65 -1.42 -21.23
N PRO A 197 10.84 -1.63 -21.83
CA PRO A 197 11.63 -2.87 -21.64
C PRO A 197 12.37 -2.84 -20.29
N ARG A 198 11.64 -2.98 -19.18
CA ARG A 198 12.18 -3.00 -17.82
C ARG A 198 11.57 -4.16 -17.02
N LEU A 199 12.32 -4.70 -16.05
CA LEU A 199 11.83 -5.77 -15.17
C LEU A 199 10.55 -5.36 -14.41
N ILE A 200 10.48 -4.11 -13.95
CA ILE A 200 9.30 -3.58 -13.26
C ILE A 200 8.03 -3.64 -14.13
N THR A 201 8.17 -3.60 -15.45
CA THR A 201 7.05 -3.67 -16.39
C THR A 201 6.28 -4.99 -16.27
N LEU A 202 6.96 -6.09 -15.91
CA LEU A 202 6.29 -7.38 -15.64
C LEU A 202 5.30 -7.26 -14.48
N LEU A 203 5.67 -6.49 -13.44
CA LEU A 203 4.79 -6.25 -12.30
C LEU A 203 3.63 -5.31 -12.67
N ILE A 204 3.85 -4.35 -13.58
CA ILE A 204 2.79 -3.48 -14.10
C ILE A 204 1.79 -4.30 -14.91
N TRP A 205 2.25 -5.21 -15.77
CA TRP A 205 1.40 -6.18 -16.47
C TRP A 205 0.63 -7.06 -15.49
N TRP A 206 1.28 -7.55 -14.43
CA TRP A 206 0.60 -8.30 -13.38
C TRP A 206 -0.53 -7.51 -12.74
N ASN A 207 -0.31 -6.21 -12.44
CA ASN A 207 -1.33 -5.33 -11.89
C ASN A 207 -2.47 -5.02 -12.87
N LEU A 208 -2.23 -5.10 -14.20
CA LEU A 208 -3.27 -4.95 -15.21
C LEU A 208 -4.29 -6.10 -15.15
N PHE A 209 -3.87 -7.28 -14.71
CA PHE A 209 -4.77 -8.43 -14.56
C PHE A 209 -5.64 -8.37 -13.31
N PHE A 210 -5.29 -7.59 -12.28
CA PHE A 210 -6.07 -7.53 -11.04
C PHE A 210 -7.54 -7.16 -11.26
N PRO A 211 -7.92 -6.13 -12.02
CA PRO A 211 -9.33 -5.83 -12.27
C PRO A 211 -10.10 -6.99 -12.89
N TYR A 212 -9.46 -7.74 -13.80
CA TYR A 212 -10.06 -8.92 -14.41
C TYR A 212 -10.17 -10.08 -13.40
N LEU A 213 -9.10 -10.37 -12.67
CA LEU A 213 -9.09 -11.44 -11.67
C LEU A 213 -10.09 -11.19 -10.55
N ASP A 214 -10.18 -9.94 -10.04
CA ASP A 214 -11.12 -9.55 -9.01
C ASP A 214 -12.57 -9.65 -9.52
N LEU A 215 -12.82 -9.30 -10.79
CA LEU A 215 -14.13 -9.44 -11.42
C LEU A 215 -14.54 -10.92 -11.54
N VAL A 216 -13.66 -11.77 -12.09
CA VAL A 216 -13.90 -13.20 -12.25
C VAL A 216 -14.13 -13.86 -10.89
N TYR A 217 -13.32 -13.52 -9.90
CA TYR A 217 -13.51 -14.02 -8.55
C TYR A 217 -14.86 -13.59 -7.96
N THR A 218 -15.23 -12.33 -8.14
CA THR A 218 -16.48 -11.77 -7.58
C THR A 218 -17.72 -12.36 -8.24
N VAL A 219 -17.72 -12.46 -9.59
CA VAL A 219 -18.92 -12.82 -10.37
C VAL A 219 -19.07 -14.32 -10.56
N PHE A 220 -17.96 -15.07 -10.58
CA PHE A 220 -17.99 -16.51 -10.82
C PHE A 220 -17.59 -17.33 -9.59
N PHE A 221 -16.42 -17.04 -8.98
CA PHE A 221 -15.91 -17.90 -7.92
C PHE A 221 -16.76 -17.83 -6.64
N ILE A 222 -17.16 -16.61 -6.18
CA ILE A 222 -18.02 -16.47 -4.99
C ILE A 222 -19.39 -17.17 -5.21
N PRO A 223 -20.13 -16.93 -6.31
CA PRO A 223 -21.34 -17.70 -6.59
C PRO A 223 -21.07 -19.20 -6.73
N GLY A 224 -19.95 -19.58 -7.34
CA GLY A 224 -19.54 -20.99 -7.46
C GLY A 224 -19.34 -21.68 -6.12
N LEU A 225 -18.77 -20.99 -5.13
CA LEU A 225 -18.66 -21.49 -3.75
C LEU A 225 -20.04 -21.69 -3.11
N ILE A 226 -20.98 -20.76 -3.35
CA ILE A 226 -22.34 -20.87 -2.85
C ILE A 226 -23.05 -22.08 -3.50
N LEU A 227 -22.94 -22.24 -4.83
CA LEU A 227 -23.50 -23.39 -5.55
C LEU A 227 -22.91 -24.72 -5.07
N ALA A 228 -21.62 -24.74 -4.72
CA ALA A 228 -20.97 -25.93 -4.19
C ALA A 228 -21.56 -26.41 -2.86
N LEU A 229 -22.11 -25.50 -2.03
CA LEU A 229 -22.83 -25.87 -0.81
C LEU A 229 -24.12 -26.64 -1.11
N PHE A 230 -24.68 -26.49 -2.31
CA PHE A 230 -25.84 -27.20 -2.80
C PHE A 230 -25.51 -28.43 -3.68
N GLY A 231 -24.23 -28.82 -3.71
CA GLY A 231 -23.76 -29.98 -4.49
C GLY A 231 -23.55 -29.68 -5.98
N ILE A 232 -23.57 -28.42 -6.41
CA ILE A 232 -23.34 -28.01 -7.80
C ILE A 232 -21.88 -27.57 -7.94
N TYR A 233 -21.03 -28.41 -8.56
CA TYR A 233 -19.58 -28.27 -8.61
C TYR A 233 -19.04 -27.78 -9.96
N TRP A 234 -19.73 -26.90 -10.66
CA TRP A 234 -19.31 -26.42 -11.99
C TRP A 234 -18.08 -25.50 -11.94
N ILE A 235 -17.91 -24.73 -10.87
CA ILE A 235 -16.84 -23.72 -10.72
C ILE A 235 -15.94 -24.07 -9.54
N ALA A 236 -16.53 -24.31 -8.38
CA ALA A 236 -15.81 -24.71 -7.17
C ALA A 236 -16.28 -26.10 -6.74
N GLY A 237 -15.37 -26.96 -6.35
CA GLY A 237 -15.66 -28.32 -5.92
C GLY A 237 -14.77 -28.79 -4.78
N PRO A 238 -14.83 -30.06 -4.39
CA PRO A 238 -14.05 -30.62 -3.28
C PRO A 238 -12.54 -30.37 -3.41
N LEU A 239 -12.01 -30.35 -4.65
CA LEU A 239 -10.59 -30.05 -4.92
C LEU A 239 -10.19 -28.62 -4.49
N THR A 240 -11.12 -27.69 -4.44
CA THR A 240 -10.87 -26.32 -3.94
C THR A 240 -10.36 -26.35 -2.50
N PHE A 241 -10.79 -27.32 -1.67
CA PHE A 241 -10.33 -27.46 -0.29
C PHE A 241 -8.83 -27.83 -0.19
N ILE A 242 -8.23 -28.41 -1.22
CA ILE A 242 -6.79 -28.71 -1.25
C ILE A 242 -5.96 -27.42 -1.33
N LEU A 243 -6.51 -26.35 -1.90
CA LEU A 243 -5.84 -25.05 -1.97
C LEU A 243 -5.69 -24.39 -0.60
N ILE A 244 -6.57 -24.71 0.35
CA ILE A 244 -6.57 -24.10 1.70
C ILE A 244 -5.28 -24.45 2.47
N PRO A 245 -4.92 -25.74 2.69
CA PRO A 245 -3.70 -26.08 3.39
C PRO A 245 -2.45 -25.59 2.64
N MET A 246 -2.47 -25.57 1.31
CA MET A 246 -1.38 -25.03 0.50
C MET A 246 -1.22 -23.52 0.73
N ALA A 247 -2.31 -22.76 0.70
CA ALA A 247 -2.29 -21.32 0.99
C ALA A 247 -1.83 -21.04 2.44
N MET A 248 -2.30 -21.84 3.41
CA MET A 248 -1.85 -21.73 4.80
C MET A 248 -0.36 -22.03 4.95
N MET A 249 0.16 -23.03 4.25
CA MET A 249 1.57 -23.39 4.26
C MET A 249 2.43 -22.26 3.68
N VAL A 250 2.06 -21.70 2.53
CA VAL A 250 2.75 -20.57 1.90
C VAL A 250 2.74 -19.35 2.84
N ASN A 251 1.58 -18.99 3.37
CA ASN A 251 1.46 -17.88 4.32
C ASN A 251 2.30 -18.12 5.58
N TYR A 252 2.38 -19.36 6.06
CA TYR A 252 3.20 -19.71 7.22
C TYR A 252 4.71 -19.60 6.92
N ILE A 253 5.17 -20.02 5.74
CA ILE A 253 6.58 -19.86 5.32
C ILE A 253 6.95 -18.38 5.26
N ILE A 254 6.14 -17.57 4.56
CA ILE A 254 6.35 -16.11 4.47
C ILE A 254 6.37 -15.49 5.87
N PHE A 255 5.47 -15.90 6.74
CA PHE A 255 5.41 -15.44 8.13
C PHE A 255 6.68 -15.79 8.92
N ARG A 256 7.19 -17.01 8.77
CA ARG A 256 8.43 -17.44 9.44
C ARG A 256 9.63 -16.57 9.06
N GLU A 257 9.78 -16.28 7.78
CA GLU A 257 10.88 -15.43 7.28
C GLU A 257 10.76 -13.99 7.79
N GLN A 258 9.55 -13.44 7.78
CA GLN A 258 9.35 -12.06 8.27
C GLN A 258 9.50 -11.92 9.79
N ILE A 259 9.10 -12.92 10.59
CA ILE A 259 9.33 -12.91 12.05
C ILE A 259 10.83 -12.80 12.38
N LYS A 260 11.69 -13.43 11.60
CA LYS A 260 13.14 -13.33 11.80
C LYS A 260 13.58 -11.88 11.71
N THR A 261 13.23 -11.20 10.63
CA THR A 261 13.56 -9.78 10.43
C THR A 261 12.97 -8.87 11.53
N PHE A 262 11.74 -9.14 11.98
CA PHE A 262 11.15 -8.37 13.09
C PHE A 262 11.89 -8.58 14.42
N ARG A 263 12.28 -9.79 14.75
CA ARG A 263 13.04 -10.09 15.97
C ARG A 263 14.41 -9.43 15.97
N GLU A 264 15.09 -9.43 14.83
CA GLU A 264 16.38 -8.74 14.65
C GLU A 264 16.27 -7.24 14.89
N ASN A 265 15.09 -6.66 14.61
CA ASN A 265 14.79 -5.25 14.87
C ASN A 265 14.07 -4.99 16.21
N GLY A 266 14.06 -5.96 17.14
CA GLY A 266 13.48 -5.80 18.47
C GLY A 266 11.95 -5.81 18.52
N LEU A 267 11.26 -6.15 17.41
CA LEU A 267 9.82 -6.22 17.35
C LEU A 267 9.29 -7.59 17.83
N LYS A 268 8.27 -7.56 18.69
CA LYS A 268 7.55 -8.76 19.14
C LYS A 268 6.27 -8.96 18.33
N VAL A 269 6.21 -10.06 17.58
CA VAL A 269 4.99 -10.43 16.86
C VAL A 269 4.01 -11.13 17.80
N ARG A 270 2.82 -10.57 17.96
CA ARG A 270 1.74 -11.18 18.76
C ARG A 270 1.03 -12.27 17.96
N ARG A 271 0.65 -13.36 18.63
CA ARG A 271 -0.15 -14.42 17.99
C ARG A 271 -1.54 -13.88 17.57
N ASN A 272 -1.92 -14.13 16.31
CA ASN A 272 -3.19 -13.72 15.74
C ASN A 272 -3.73 -14.82 14.80
N ILE A 273 -3.96 -16.00 15.34
CA ILE A 273 -4.38 -17.19 14.56
C ILE A 273 -5.75 -16.98 13.94
N PHE A 274 -6.71 -16.43 14.69
CA PHE A 274 -8.06 -16.16 14.16
C PHE A 274 -8.04 -15.15 13.01
N GLY A 275 -7.19 -14.12 13.10
CA GLY A 275 -6.97 -13.18 11.99
C GLY A 275 -6.37 -13.89 10.77
N LEU A 276 -5.43 -14.82 10.94
CA LEU A 276 -4.85 -15.61 9.84
C LEU A 276 -5.91 -16.47 9.15
N ILE A 277 -6.67 -17.24 9.92
CA ILE A 277 -7.74 -18.11 9.37
C ILE A 277 -8.73 -17.26 8.56
N PHE A 278 -9.19 -16.16 9.13
CA PHE A 278 -10.11 -15.26 8.43
C PHE A 278 -9.48 -14.63 7.19
N TYR A 279 -8.24 -14.16 7.28
CA TYR A 279 -7.50 -13.61 6.14
C TYR A 279 -7.38 -14.63 5.01
N THR A 280 -7.04 -15.87 5.33
CA THR A 280 -6.85 -16.91 4.30
C THR A 280 -8.17 -17.35 3.65
N LEU A 281 -9.28 -17.42 4.42
CA LEU A 281 -10.52 -18.03 3.94
C LEU A 281 -11.55 -17.01 3.41
N PHE A 282 -11.66 -15.85 4.06
CA PHE A 282 -12.81 -14.95 3.85
C PHE A 282 -12.42 -13.55 3.43
N TYR A 283 -11.18 -13.13 3.67
CA TYR A 283 -10.79 -11.74 3.45
C TYR A 283 -10.97 -11.30 1.99
N SER A 284 -10.56 -12.15 1.05
CA SER A 284 -10.71 -11.91 -0.39
C SER A 284 -12.18 -11.84 -0.84
N MET A 285 -13.09 -12.54 -0.15
CA MET A 285 -14.52 -12.49 -0.46
C MET A 285 -15.14 -11.10 -0.17
N ILE A 286 -14.48 -10.28 0.63
CA ILE A 286 -14.89 -8.89 0.90
C ILE A 286 -14.03 -7.91 0.11
N LEU A 287 -12.71 -8.16 0.05
CA LEU A 287 -11.74 -7.30 -0.61
C LEU A 287 -12.02 -7.15 -2.11
N GLN A 288 -12.19 -8.28 -2.82
CA GLN A 288 -12.28 -8.25 -4.28
C GLN A 288 -13.58 -7.62 -4.79
N PRO A 289 -14.77 -7.89 -4.24
CA PRO A 289 -15.97 -7.13 -4.58
C PRO A 289 -15.85 -5.64 -4.30
N ALA A 290 -15.19 -5.27 -3.19
CA ALA A 290 -14.94 -3.86 -2.89
C ALA A 290 -14.02 -3.20 -3.93
N SER A 291 -12.98 -3.91 -4.39
CA SER A 291 -12.08 -3.47 -5.45
C SER A 291 -12.79 -3.31 -6.79
N VAL A 292 -13.62 -4.28 -7.18
CA VAL A 292 -14.42 -4.22 -8.42
C VAL A 292 -15.31 -2.99 -8.45
N VAL A 293 -15.99 -2.69 -7.34
CA VAL A 293 -16.80 -1.45 -7.24
C VAL A 293 -15.93 -0.21 -7.42
N GLY A 294 -14.71 -0.20 -6.89
CA GLY A 294 -13.76 0.90 -7.08
C GLY A 294 -13.33 1.04 -8.55
N TYR A 295 -13.01 -0.06 -9.24
CA TYR A 295 -12.67 -0.05 -10.67
C TYR A 295 -13.82 0.51 -11.52
N ILE A 296 -15.06 0.03 -11.29
CA ILE A 296 -16.25 0.51 -11.99
C ILE A 296 -16.45 2.01 -11.75
N LYS A 297 -16.37 2.46 -10.50
CA LYS A 297 -16.49 3.88 -10.17
C LYS A 297 -15.49 4.73 -10.94
N GLU A 298 -14.24 4.29 -11.03
CA GLU A 298 -13.19 5.07 -11.69
C GLU A 298 -13.31 5.04 -13.21
N LEU A 299 -13.78 3.93 -13.79
CA LEU A 299 -13.94 3.80 -15.24
C LEU A 299 -15.17 4.53 -15.79
N PHE A 300 -16.30 4.50 -15.06
CA PHE A 300 -17.60 4.95 -15.58
C PHE A 300 -18.16 6.20 -14.88
N ILE A 301 -17.79 6.48 -13.63
CA ILE A 301 -18.35 7.58 -12.84
C ILE A 301 -17.34 8.73 -12.71
N GLY A 302 -16.09 8.49 -13.12
CA GLY A 302 -14.91 9.30 -12.95
C GLY A 302 -15.11 10.82 -12.90
N LYS A 303 -15.02 11.32 -11.76
CA LYS A 303 -14.64 12.57 -11.10
C LYS A 303 -15.46 12.86 -9.87
#